data_931237f979fd52700866a12ac4eb6529
#
_entry.id   931237f979fd52700866a12ac4eb6529
#
_cell.length_a   1.000
_cell.length_b   1.000
_cell.length_c   1.000
_cell.angle_alpha   90.00
_cell.angle_beta   90.00
_cell.angle_gamma   90.00
#
_symmetry.space_group_name_H-M   'P 1'
#
loop_
_entity.id
_entity.type
_entity.pdbx_description
1 polymer ?
#
loop_
_entity_poly.entity_id
_entity_poly.type
_entity_poly.pdbx_seq_one_letter_code
_entity_poly.pdbx_strand_id
1 'polypeptide(L)'
;MPNLPQGYSTMRLISANLTVNEIIQLKNMNADKNKNSNNEKIGFVEVYDTTLRDGTQGEGFSLSIDDKLMITDILDELGINFIEGGFPASNPKDKKFFAAASKKKLKNSKLTAFGSTRKKNIKAKDDAGLTVLGETAVEHITIFGKSWDLHTESVLKISLNENLDIIADSVEFLKSCGKKVFFDAEHFFDGFKNNEDYAVKTINAAFKAGADKVVLCDTNGGCLPDDISKIIDKLRTRHGINIMHLGIHTHNDTDCAVANTIAAVLGGIRHVQGTINGYGERTGNANLSSIIPNLELKAGFKTIGKEKLKNILKVSRLIDEISNNTPVKNMPYVGESAFAHKAGLHANAVLKNPSSYEHIDPSIVGNSRRFLVSDLSGKSNIEAKAKELGLDIGVLSASRETELLNKIKELESLGFNFESADGSFKILLNKYSSEDYKNKEYFKLIAFRVNIEKTVDKNIFSEAVVMIEVKGKTEHTVAVGDGPVNALDNALRKALMKFYPVLNEMKLTDFKVRVISNKTKSGTASYVRVLIESSDKEEKWTTLGVSENIIEASYIALADSIIYKLDKERTE
;
A
#
# COMPACT_ATOMS: atom_id res chain seq x y z
N MET A 1 39.51 -49.37 -10.62
CA MET A 1 38.48 -49.97 -9.77
C MET A 1 39.03 -50.14 -8.38
N PRO A 2 38.43 -49.48 -7.37
CA PRO A 2 38.24 -50.13 -6.08
C PRO A 2 36.79 -49.92 -5.57
N ASN A 3 36.33 -50.93 -4.92
CA ASN A 3 35.18 -51.29 -4.14
C ASN A 3 34.33 -50.17 -3.50
N LEU A 4 33.01 -50.20 -3.78
CA LEU A 4 31.93 -49.56 -3.01
C LEU A 4 31.47 -50.49 -1.89
N PRO A 5 31.14 -49.99 -0.67
CA PRO A 5 30.53 -50.80 0.38
C PRO A 5 29.03 -50.98 0.14
N GLN A 6 28.58 -52.22 0.26
CA GLN A 6 27.18 -52.63 0.33
C GLN A 6 26.54 -52.16 1.65
N GLY A 7 25.34 -51.65 1.62
CA GLY A 7 24.53 -51.40 2.82
C GLY A 7 23.35 -50.49 2.58
N TYR A 8 22.41 -50.84 1.68
CA TYR A 8 21.08 -50.26 1.70
C TYR A 8 20.03 -51.35 1.97
N SER A 9 19.46 -51.28 3.13
CA SER A 9 18.33 -52.05 3.59
C SER A 9 17.11 -51.78 2.70
N THR A 10 16.56 -52.84 2.13
CA THR A 10 15.33 -52.89 1.33
C THR A 10 14.14 -52.39 2.13
N MET A 11 13.67 -51.18 1.88
CA MET A 11 12.32 -50.76 2.20
C MET A 11 11.35 -51.45 1.23
N ARG A 12 10.58 -52.45 1.70
CA ARG A 12 9.49 -53.07 0.99
C ARG A 12 8.41 -52.00 0.74
N LEU A 13 8.24 -51.59 -0.50
CA LEU A 13 7.03 -50.94 -0.99
C LEU A 13 5.87 -51.96 -0.90
N ILE A 14 4.99 -51.78 0.08
CA ILE A 14 3.70 -52.46 0.11
C ILE A 14 2.80 -51.68 -0.85
N SER A 15 2.63 -52.19 -2.08
CA SER A 15 1.58 -51.75 -2.99
C SER A 15 0.24 -52.27 -2.48
N ALA A 16 -0.49 -51.48 -1.72
CA ALA A 16 -1.89 -51.74 -1.44
C ALA A 16 -2.70 -51.39 -2.68
N ASN A 17 -3.17 -52.42 -3.40
CA ASN A 17 -4.19 -52.28 -4.43
C ASN A 17 -5.53 -51.91 -3.76
N LEU A 18 -5.74 -50.61 -3.53
CA LEU A 18 -7.03 -50.13 -3.07
C LEU A 18 -8.02 -50.06 -4.24
N THR A 19 -9.20 -50.61 -4.05
CA THR A 19 -10.28 -50.53 -5.02
C THR A 19 -10.78 -49.07 -5.13
N VAL A 20 -11.40 -48.72 -6.26
CA VAL A 20 -11.97 -47.37 -6.47
C VAL A 20 -12.94 -46.99 -5.34
N ASN A 21 -13.69 -47.95 -4.77
CA ASN A 21 -14.59 -47.73 -3.65
C ASN A 21 -13.86 -47.42 -2.35
N GLU A 22 -12.72 -48.03 -2.09
CA GLU A 22 -11.88 -47.72 -0.91
C GLU A 22 -11.21 -46.35 -1.03
N ILE A 23 -10.81 -45.94 -2.24
CA ILE A 23 -10.31 -44.58 -2.51
C ILE A 23 -11.42 -43.52 -2.33
N ILE A 24 -12.67 -43.84 -2.74
CA ILE A 24 -13.83 -42.96 -2.51
C ILE A 24 -14.18 -42.91 -1.03
N GLN A 25 -14.14 -44.03 -0.30
CA GLN A 25 -14.34 -44.03 1.16
C GLN A 25 -13.25 -43.25 1.89
N LEU A 26 -11.98 -43.37 1.53
CA LEU A 26 -10.87 -42.60 2.11
C LEU A 26 -10.98 -41.11 1.79
N LYS A 27 -11.45 -40.74 0.60
CA LYS A 27 -11.74 -39.35 0.24
C LYS A 27 -12.92 -38.79 1.05
N ASN A 28 -13.97 -39.57 1.25
CA ASN A 28 -15.13 -39.18 2.04
C ASN A 28 -14.80 -39.12 3.55
N MET A 29 -14.02 -40.06 4.07
CA MET A 29 -13.51 -39.99 5.46
C MET A 29 -12.58 -38.78 5.70
N ASN A 30 -11.77 -38.37 4.73
CA ASN A 30 -10.97 -37.17 4.80
C ASN A 30 -11.81 -35.88 4.60
N ALA A 31 -12.87 -35.92 3.82
CA ALA A 31 -13.84 -34.84 3.67
C ALA A 31 -14.67 -34.64 4.95
N ASP A 32 -15.06 -35.72 5.64
CA ASP A 32 -15.77 -35.63 6.91
C ASP A 32 -14.86 -35.29 8.08
N LYS A 33 -13.58 -35.69 8.09
CA LYS A 33 -12.58 -35.17 9.03
C LYS A 33 -12.34 -33.66 8.85
N ASN A 34 -12.33 -33.17 7.62
CA ASN A 34 -12.23 -31.72 7.33
C ASN A 34 -13.53 -30.96 7.67
N LYS A 35 -14.71 -31.60 7.67
CA LYS A 35 -15.96 -30.98 8.14
C LYS A 35 -16.07 -30.90 9.66
N ASN A 36 -15.51 -31.88 10.39
CA ASN A 36 -15.52 -31.88 11.85
C ASN A 36 -14.38 -31.06 12.49
N SER A 37 -13.33 -30.65 11.74
CA SER A 37 -12.28 -29.75 12.23
C SER A 37 -12.65 -28.26 12.14
N ASN A 38 -13.79 -27.91 11.54
CA ASN A 38 -14.23 -26.51 11.38
C ASN A 38 -14.96 -25.91 12.59
N ASN A 39 -14.94 -26.57 13.77
CA ASN A 39 -15.42 -26.00 15.02
C ASN A 39 -14.27 -25.73 16.03
N GLU A 40 -13.00 -25.71 15.58
CA GLU A 40 -11.95 -25.11 16.39
C GLU A 40 -12.22 -23.60 16.48
N LYS A 41 -12.30 -23.10 17.73
CA LYS A 41 -12.49 -21.68 18.02
C LYS A 41 -11.51 -20.87 17.17
N ILE A 42 -12.02 -20.12 16.20
CA ILE A 42 -11.26 -19.18 15.38
C ILE A 42 -10.44 -18.30 16.34
N GLY A 43 -9.13 -18.49 16.39
CA GLY A 43 -8.25 -17.76 17.31
C GLY A 43 -8.30 -16.27 17.00
N PHE A 44 -8.32 -15.43 18.04
CA PHE A 44 -8.20 -13.99 17.91
C PHE A 44 -6.72 -13.58 17.93
N VAL A 45 -6.32 -12.68 17.04
CA VAL A 45 -4.98 -12.08 16.98
C VAL A 45 -5.11 -10.58 17.17
N GLU A 46 -4.47 -10.06 18.19
CA GLU A 46 -4.41 -8.64 18.48
C GLU A 46 -3.50 -7.93 17.48
N VAL A 47 -3.98 -6.83 16.93
CA VAL A 47 -3.22 -5.97 16.00
C VAL A 47 -2.77 -4.72 16.75
N TYR A 48 -1.48 -4.48 16.74
CA TYR A 48 -0.82 -3.32 17.32
C TYR A 48 -0.21 -2.47 16.18
N ASP A 49 -0.71 -1.27 16.02
CA ASP A 49 -0.26 -0.34 14.99
C ASP A 49 0.79 0.62 15.55
N THR A 50 1.94 0.70 14.91
CA THR A 50 3.03 1.61 15.26
C THR A 50 3.30 2.67 14.16
N THR A 51 2.32 2.95 13.30
CA THR A 51 2.44 3.96 12.22
C THR A 51 2.80 5.34 12.77
N LEU A 52 2.23 5.72 13.94
CA LEU A 52 2.46 7.04 14.54
C LEU A 52 3.80 7.16 15.28
N ARG A 53 4.52 6.07 15.51
CA ARG A 53 5.84 6.09 16.15
C ARG A 53 6.92 5.55 15.22
N ASP A 54 6.95 4.25 14.95
CA ASP A 54 7.95 3.59 14.11
C ASP A 54 7.80 3.99 12.65
N GLY A 55 6.55 4.08 12.18
CA GLY A 55 6.25 4.59 10.85
C GLY A 55 6.84 5.98 10.59
N THR A 56 6.86 6.86 11.60
CA THR A 56 7.42 8.22 11.47
C THR A 56 8.95 8.26 11.44
N GLN A 57 9.63 7.12 11.58
CA GLN A 57 11.07 6.99 11.36
C GLN A 57 11.42 6.76 9.88
N GLY A 58 10.42 6.54 9.03
CA GLY A 58 10.59 6.43 7.58
C GLY A 58 11.03 7.76 6.96
N GLU A 59 11.88 7.66 5.94
CA GLU A 59 12.33 8.83 5.18
C GLU A 59 11.13 9.53 4.52
N GLY A 60 11.04 10.85 4.69
CA GLY A 60 9.94 11.65 4.15
C GLY A 60 8.59 11.53 4.89
N PHE A 61 8.50 10.72 5.94
CA PHE A 61 7.27 10.53 6.70
C PHE A 61 7.25 11.42 7.94
N SER A 62 6.48 12.50 7.92
CA SER A 62 6.36 13.45 9.03
C SER A 62 4.91 13.80 9.30
N LEU A 63 4.49 13.72 10.57
CA LEU A 63 3.13 13.99 11.01
C LEU A 63 3.10 15.15 12.00
N SER A 64 2.13 16.05 11.88
CA SER A 64 1.78 17.02 12.91
C SER A 64 1.03 16.33 14.07
N ILE A 65 0.72 17.08 15.13
CA ILE A 65 -0.12 16.57 16.23
C ILE A 65 -1.54 16.28 15.71
N ASP A 66 -2.09 17.15 14.88
CA ASP A 66 -3.44 17.01 14.33
C ASP A 66 -3.51 15.81 13.39
N ASP A 67 -2.48 15.57 12.56
CA ASP A 67 -2.39 14.37 11.73
C ASP A 67 -2.40 13.10 12.57
N LYS A 68 -1.59 13.05 13.65
CA LYS A 68 -1.58 11.92 14.57
C LYS A 68 -2.94 11.68 15.22
N LEU A 69 -3.66 12.73 15.61
CA LEU A 69 -4.99 12.65 16.17
C LEU A 69 -6.02 12.14 15.15
N MET A 70 -5.91 12.58 13.91
CA MET A 70 -6.76 12.13 12.80
C MET A 70 -6.51 10.65 12.47
N ILE A 71 -5.24 10.25 12.34
CA ILE A 71 -4.88 8.84 12.10
C ILE A 71 -5.32 7.95 13.26
N THR A 72 -5.24 8.43 14.51
CA THR A 72 -5.74 7.70 15.68
C THR A 72 -7.23 7.37 15.54
N ASP A 73 -8.07 8.33 15.11
CA ASP A 73 -9.51 8.10 14.89
C ASP A 73 -9.74 7.10 13.74
N ILE A 74 -9.00 7.22 12.65
CA ILE A 74 -9.08 6.31 11.49
C ILE A 74 -8.75 4.87 11.89
N LEU A 75 -7.69 4.67 12.68
CA LEU A 75 -7.26 3.35 13.16
C LEU A 75 -8.25 2.76 14.18
N ASP A 76 -8.82 3.60 15.05
CA ASP A 76 -9.87 3.18 15.98
C ASP A 76 -11.13 2.71 15.24
N GLU A 77 -11.57 3.47 14.22
CA GLU A 77 -12.71 3.08 13.38
C GLU A 77 -12.43 1.77 12.61
N LEU A 78 -11.20 1.58 12.13
CA LEU A 78 -10.79 0.32 11.49
C LEU A 78 -10.84 -0.86 12.46
N GLY A 79 -10.70 -0.61 13.76
CA GLY A 79 -10.76 -1.64 14.81
C GLY A 79 -9.42 -2.22 15.21
N ILE A 80 -8.36 -1.46 15.04
CA ILE A 80 -7.03 -1.77 15.58
C ILE A 80 -7.10 -1.86 17.11
N ASN A 81 -6.43 -2.85 17.71
CA ASN A 81 -6.53 -3.08 19.16
C ASN A 81 -5.63 -2.13 19.97
N PHE A 82 -4.43 -1.85 19.46
CA PHE A 82 -3.47 -0.97 20.13
C PHE A 82 -2.88 0.01 19.12
N ILE A 83 -2.74 1.27 19.49
CA ILE A 83 -2.14 2.33 18.69
C ILE A 83 -0.98 2.94 19.47
N GLU A 84 0.22 2.79 18.97
CA GLU A 84 1.43 3.36 19.55
C GLU A 84 1.61 4.80 19.09
N GLY A 85 1.29 5.73 19.98
CA GLY A 85 1.18 7.14 19.64
C GLY A 85 2.50 7.90 19.54
N GLY A 86 3.60 7.37 20.11
CA GLY A 86 4.90 8.05 20.09
C GLY A 86 5.73 7.83 21.35
N PHE A 87 6.84 8.56 21.46
CA PHE A 87 7.83 8.49 22.55
C PHE A 87 7.82 9.78 23.40
N PRO A 88 6.90 9.91 24.37
CA PRO A 88 6.69 11.18 25.10
C PRO A 88 7.89 11.66 25.90
N ALA A 89 8.76 10.75 26.36
CA ALA A 89 9.97 11.10 27.08
C ALA A 89 11.08 11.70 26.20
N SER A 90 11.07 11.36 24.91
CA SER A 90 12.08 11.80 23.94
C SER A 90 11.62 13.00 23.08
N ASN A 91 10.32 13.14 22.84
CA ASN A 91 9.79 14.11 21.89
C ASN A 91 8.67 14.97 22.52
N PRO A 92 8.88 16.30 22.65
CA PRO A 92 7.87 17.23 23.18
C PRO A 92 6.56 17.23 22.37
N LYS A 93 6.61 16.97 21.06
CA LYS A 93 5.43 16.84 20.20
C LYS A 93 4.58 15.64 20.65
N ASP A 94 5.21 14.51 20.92
CA ASP A 94 4.51 13.31 21.38
C ASP A 94 3.90 13.48 22.77
N LYS A 95 4.58 14.21 23.67
CA LYS A 95 4.00 14.58 24.96
C LYS A 95 2.70 15.39 24.81
N LYS A 96 2.69 16.38 23.88
CA LYS A 96 1.47 17.16 23.58
C LYS A 96 0.40 16.32 22.91
N PHE A 97 0.78 15.39 22.02
CA PHE A 97 -0.15 14.45 21.41
C PHE A 97 -0.87 13.62 22.46
N PHE A 98 -0.15 13.00 23.41
CA PHE A 98 -0.77 12.19 24.48
C PHE A 98 -1.69 13.03 25.36
N ALA A 99 -1.36 14.27 25.68
CA ALA A 99 -2.22 15.18 26.44
C ALA A 99 -3.53 15.51 25.72
N ALA A 100 -3.51 15.59 24.39
CA ALA A 100 -4.72 15.78 23.58
C ALA A 100 -5.49 14.48 23.37
N ALA A 101 -4.80 13.39 23.03
CA ALA A 101 -5.39 12.09 22.71
C ALA A 101 -6.04 11.41 23.92
N SER A 102 -5.54 11.63 25.16
CA SER A 102 -6.14 11.11 26.39
C SER A 102 -7.58 11.61 26.65
N LYS A 103 -7.98 12.72 26.02
CA LYS A 103 -9.36 13.25 26.10
C LYS A 103 -10.31 12.57 25.13
N LYS A 104 -9.81 11.81 24.15
CA LYS A 104 -10.62 11.09 23.18
C LYS A 104 -11.18 9.80 23.79
N LYS A 105 -12.41 9.47 23.43
CA LYS A 105 -13.04 8.18 23.77
C LYS A 105 -12.92 7.24 22.58
N LEU A 106 -11.84 6.47 22.53
CA LEU A 106 -11.66 5.43 21.53
C LEU A 106 -12.61 4.26 21.82
N LYS A 107 -13.19 3.68 20.77
CA LYS A 107 -14.21 2.62 20.87
C LYS A 107 -13.58 1.22 20.82
N ASN A 108 -12.54 1.06 20.04
CA ASN A 108 -11.93 -0.23 19.73
C ASN A 108 -10.47 -0.29 20.18
N SER A 109 -9.77 0.85 20.15
CA SER A 109 -8.33 0.92 20.34
C SER A 109 -7.93 1.36 21.73
N LYS A 110 -6.75 0.92 22.14
CA LYS A 110 -6.05 1.40 23.35
C LYS A 110 -4.79 2.13 22.91
N LEU A 111 -4.63 3.37 23.37
CA LEU A 111 -3.39 4.11 23.13
C LEU A 111 -2.26 3.55 23.96
N THR A 112 -1.07 3.47 23.37
CA THR A 112 0.15 2.98 23.98
C THR A 112 1.25 4.03 23.83
N ALA A 113 1.95 4.35 24.93
CA ALA A 113 3.13 5.18 24.90
C ALA A 113 4.39 4.31 24.85
N PHE A 114 5.37 4.72 24.03
CA PHE A 114 6.62 3.99 23.84
C PHE A 114 7.76 4.62 24.61
N GLY A 115 8.71 3.79 25.06
CA GLY A 115 9.94 4.23 25.67
C GLY A 115 10.98 3.11 25.78
N SER A 116 12.11 3.43 26.44
CA SER A 116 13.18 2.47 26.72
C SER A 116 13.17 1.99 28.17
N THR A 117 13.82 0.88 28.43
CA THR A 117 14.26 0.52 29.77
C THR A 117 15.14 1.63 30.39
N ARG A 118 15.29 1.64 31.74
CA ARG A 118 16.13 2.64 32.42
C ARG A 118 17.58 2.64 31.93
N LYS A 119 18.23 3.76 32.14
CA LYS A 119 19.68 3.87 31.87
C LYS A 119 20.48 3.07 32.91
N LYS A 120 21.73 2.70 32.54
CA LYS A 120 22.67 2.10 33.47
C LYS A 120 22.99 3.05 34.66
N ASN A 121 23.38 2.48 35.77
CA ASN A 121 23.82 3.20 36.99
C ASN A 121 22.76 4.07 37.67
N ILE A 122 21.48 3.98 37.32
CA ILE A 122 20.37 4.62 38.05
C ILE A 122 19.25 3.62 38.28
N LYS A 123 18.42 3.85 39.28
CA LYS A 123 17.22 3.04 39.54
C LYS A 123 16.08 3.48 38.63
N ALA A 124 15.15 2.58 38.33
CA ALA A 124 14.02 2.90 37.46
C ALA A 124 13.19 4.08 37.94
N LYS A 125 12.98 4.22 39.26
CA LYS A 125 12.27 5.34 39.88
C LYS A 125 12.94 6.70 39.69
N ASP A 126 14.26 6.72 39.44
CA ASP A 126 15.07 7.91 39.27
C ASP A 126 15.36 8.19 37.76
N ASP A 127 14.87 7.33 36.87
CA ASP A 127 14.98 7.50 35.42
C ASP A 127 13.89 8.45 34.91
N ALA A 128 14.31 9.61 34.39
CA ALA A 128 13.38 10.62 33.89
C ALA A 128 12.47 10.11 32.75
N GLY A 129 12.98 9.20 31.91
CA GLY A 129 12.20 8.61 30.82
C GLY A 129 11.07 7.71 31.34
N LEU A 130 11.39 6.81 32.28
CA LEU A 130 10.41 5.95 32.91
C LEU A 130 9.42 6.73 33.79
N THR A 131 9.87 7.78 34.48
CA THR A 131 8.97 8.67 35.23
C THR A 131 7.92 9.30 34.33
N VAL A 132 8.29 9.85 33.18
CA VAL A 132 7.36 10.40 32.18
C VAL A 132 6.37 9.35 31.70
N LEU A 133 6.82 8.10 31.46
CA LEU A 133 5.93 7.01 31.08
C LEU A 133 4.97 6.62 32.21
N GLY A 134 5.45 6.55 33.44
CA GLY A 134 4.63 6.25 34.62
C GLY A 134 3.53 7.30 34.87
N GLU A 135 3.84 8.57 34.59
CA GLU A 135 2.92 9.71 34.78
C GLU A 135 1.95 9.93 33.60
N THR A 136 2.21 9.32 32.42
CA THR A 136 1.34 9.51 31.26
C THR A 136 -0.10 9.05 31.54
N ALA A 137 -1.07 9.74 30.96
CA ALA A 137 -2.50 9.41 31.15
C ALA A 137 -2.94 8.10 30.50
N VAL A 138 -2.12 7.49 29.62
CA VAL A 138 -2.46 6.21 28.99
C VAL A 138 -2.13 5.03 29.89
N GLU A 139 -2.96 3.99 29.83
CA GLU A 139 -2.83 2.78 30.64
C GLU A 139 -1.71 1.86 30.12
N HIS A 140 -1.55 1.76 28.78
CA HIS A 140 -0.63 0.82 28.14
C HIS A 140 0.69 1.49 27.81
N ILE A 141 1.78 0.85 28.18
CA ILE A 141 3.15 1.30 27.92
C ILE A 141 3.92 0.18 27.24
N THR A 142 4.62 0.49 26.17
CA THR A 142 5.60 -0.40 25.56
C THR A 142 7.00 0.13 25.85
N ILE A 143 7.87 -0.70 26.40
CA ILE A 143 9.29 -0.38 26.57
C ILE A 143 10.16 -1.39 25.84
N PHE A 144 11.19 -0.90 25.12
CA PHE A 144 12.17 -1.78 24.51
C PHE A 144 13.41 -1.94 25.40
N GLY A 145 14.01 -3.12 25.32
CA GLY A 145 15.30 -3.43 25.95
C GLY A 145 16.10 -4.42 25.10
N LYS A 146 17.42 -4.40 25.28
CA LYS A 146 18.32 -5.20 24.44
C LYS A 146 18.21 -6.69 24.80
N SER A 147 18.06 -7.53 23.78
CA SER A 147 18.01 -9.00 23.92
C SER A 147 19.12 -9.73 23.16
N TRP A 148 20.08 -8.97 22.66
CA TRP A 148 21.29 -9.48 22.01
C TRP A 148 22.52 -9.13 22.85
N ASP A 149 23.34 -10.14 23.18
CA ASP A 149 24.57 -9.99 23.95
C ASP A 149 25.56 -9.01 23.30
N LEU A 150 25.70 -9.03 21.97
CA LEU A 150 26.50 -8.03 21.23
C LEU A 150 26.10 -6.59 21.60
N HIS A 151 24.81 -6.28 21.62
CA HIS A 151 24.34 -4.93 21.96
C HIS A 151 24.55 -4.60 23.43
N THR A 152 24.37 -5.58 24.31
CA THR A 152 24.56 -5.40 25.75
C THR A 152 26.03 -5.09 26.10
N GLU A 153 26.95 -5.87 25.57
CA GLU A 153 28.37 -5.76 25.89
C GLU A 153 29.08 -4.65 25.09
N SER A 154 28.80 -4.55 23.76
CA SER A 154 29.51 -3.65 22.88
C SER A 154 28.88 -2.25 22.80
N VAL A 155 27.55 -2.13 22.85
CA VAL A 155 26.84 -0.85 22.71
C VAL A 155 26.54 -0.23 24.08
N LEU A 156 25.86 -0.97 24.98
CA LEU A 156 25.53 -0.47 26.31
C LEU A 156 26.77 -0.48 27.24
N LYS A 157 27.75 -1.37 26.97
CA LYS A 157 28.96 -1.56 27.78
C LYS A 157 28.61 -1.88 29.23
N ILE A 158 27.79 -2.91 29.42
CA ILE A 158 27.34 -3.47 30.70
C ILE A 158 27.42 -4.98 30.66
N SER A 159 27.37 -5.63 31.81
CA SER A 159 27.29 -7.08 31.89
C SER A 159 25.92 -7.60 31.47
N LEU A 160 25.83 -8.85 31.04
CA LEU A 160 24.58 -9.50 30.68
C LEU A 160 23.60 -9.52 31.86
N ASN A 161 24.09 -9.78 33.09
CA ASN A 161 23.27 -9.77 34.31
C ASN A 161 22.73 -8.37 34.63
N GLU A 162 23.55 -7.34 34.47
CA GLU A 162 23.09 -5.95 34.68
C GLU A 162 21.96 -5.58 33.71
N ASN A 163 22.00 -6.05 32.46
CA ASN A 163 20.92 -5.81 31.53
C ASN A 163 19.62 -6.54 31.95
N LEU A 164 19.72 -7.76 32.47
CA LEU A 164 18.56 -8.47 33.02
C LEU A 164 17.93 -7.69 34.19
N ASP A 165 18.76 -7.13 35.07
CA ASP A 165 18.30 -6.29 36.19
C ASP A 165 17.66 -4.97 35.66
N ILE A 166 18.22 -4.37 34.59
CA ILE A 166 17.64 -3.17 33.95
C ILE A 166 16.25 -3.47 33.43
N ILE A 167 16.06 -4.60 32.74
CA ILE A 167 14.77 -5.02 32.21
C ILE A 167 13.77 -5.21 33.35
N ALA A 168 14.13 -6.00 34.35
CA ALA A 168 13.25 -6.31 35.49
C ALA A 168 12.84 -5.04 36.25
N ASP A 169 13.82 -4.22 36.70
CA ASP A 169 13.59 -2.98 37.44
C ASP A 169 12.67 -2.00 36.68
N SER A 170 12.84 -1.91 35.36
CA SER A 170 12.01 -1.03 34.51
C SER A 170 10.55 -1.50 34.40
N VAL A 171 10.34 -2.80 34.21
CA VAL A 171 9.00 -3.38 34.14
C VAL A 171 8.31 -3.26 35.49
N GLU A 172 8.98 -3.66 36.62
CA GLU A 172 8.44 -3.58 37.97
C GLU A 172 8.04 -2.15 38.35
N PHE A 173 8.87 -1.15 38.01
CA PHE A 173 8.56 0.25 38.23
C PHE A 173 7.26 0.67 37.53
N LEU A 174 7.13 0.41 36.24
CA LEU A 174 5.93 0.78 35.47
C LEU A 174 4.69 0.01 35.98
N LYS A 175 4.84 -1.26 36.37
CA LYS A 175 3.77 -2.03 37.00
C LYS A 175 3.36 -1.41 38.32
N SER A 176 4.31 -0.92 39.13
CA SER A 176 4.02 -0.21 40.41
C SER A 176 3.27 1.11 40.20
N CYS A 177 3.44 1.74 39.02
CA CYS A 177 2.64 2.90 38.59
C CYS A 177 1.24 2.53 38.05
N GLY A 178 0.82 1.25 38.16
CA GLY A 178 -0.49 0.76 37.71
C GLY A 178 -0.60 0.57 36.17
N LYS A 179 0.52 0.54 35.45
CA LYS A 179 0.52 0.40 33.97
C LYS A 179 0.40 -1.05 33.52
N LYS A 180 -0.16 -1.23 32.32
CA LYS A 180 -0.02 -2.44 31.51
C LYS A 180 1.24 -2.33 30.69
N VAL A 181 2.16 -3.28 30.83
CA VAL A 181 3.51 -3.17 30.26
C VAL A 181 3.73 -4.22 29.20
N PHE A 182 4.05 -3.77 27.99
CA PHE A 182 4.58 -4.60 26.92
C PHE A 182 6.09 -4.38 26.85
N PHE A 183 6.84 -5.47 26.71
CA PHE A 183 8.29 -5.44 26.58
C PHE A 183 8.70 -5.88 25.18
N ASP A 184 9.25 -4.97 24.41
CA ASP A 184 9.83 -5.25 23.10
C ASP A 184 11.28 -5.73 23.29
N ALA A 185 11.48 -7.03 23.05
CA ALA A 185 12.79 -7.69 23.12
C ALA A 185 13.58 -7.35 21.85
N GLU A 186 14.23 -6.20 21.85
CA GLU A 186 14.92 -5.65 20.67
C GLU A 186 16.08 -6.54 20.25
N HIS A 187 16.20 -6.82 18.93
CA HIS A 187 17.14 -7.79 18.34
C HIS A 187 17.03 -9.21 18.90
N PHE A 188 15.83 -9.64 19.29
CA PHE A 188 15.64 -10.95 19.90
C PHE A 188 16.12 -12.09 19.00
N PHE A 189 15.77 -12.06 17.72
CA PHE A 189 16.13 -13.15 16.80
C PHE A 189 17.64 -13.23 16.53
N ASP A 190 18.33 -12.09 16.41
CA ASP A 190 19.80 -12.04 16.31
C ASP A 190 20.43 -12.59 17.60
N GLY A 191 19.95 -12.11 18.74
CA GLY A 191 20.41 -12.58 20.06
C GLY A 191 20.18 -14.08 20.25
N PHE A 192 19.01 -14.59 19.86
CA PHE A 192 18.70 -16.02 19.98
C PHE A 192 19.59 -16.89 19.09
N LYS A 193 19.89 -16.46 17.85
CA LYS A 193 20.79 -17.16 16.95
C LYS A 193 22.23 -17.19 17.48
N ASN A 194 22.67 -16.13 18.18
CA ASN A 194 24.03 -15.99 18.70
C ASN A 194 24.18 -16.59 20.12
N ASN A 195 23.25 -16.30 21.02
CA ASN A 195 23.25 -16.73 22.41
C ASN A 195 21.82 -17.03 22.89
N GLU A 196 21.33 -18.24 22.57
CA GLU A 196 19.97 -18.71 22.84
C GLU A 196 19.60 -18.54 24.33
N ASP A 197 20.50 -18.95 25.24
CA ASP A 197 20.24 -18.92 26.68
C ASP A 197 20.08 -17.49 27.21
N TYR A 198 20.88 -16.55 26.72
CA TYR A 198 20.78 -15.16 27.13
C TYR A 198 19.52 -14.50 26.60
N ALA A 199 19.21 -14.67 25.32
CA ALA A 199 17.98 -14.12 24.73
C ALA A 199 16.72 -14.62 25.48
N VAL A 200 16.68 -15.90 25.84
CA VAL A 200 15.57 -16.46 26.66
C VAL A 200 15.55 -15.86 28.08
N LYS A 201 16.72 -15.59 28.70
CA LYS A 201 16.76 -14.93 30.00
C LYS A 201 16.16 -13.52 29.96
N THR A 202 16.33 -12.76 28.88
CA THR A 202 15.75 -11.40 28.76
C THR A 202 14.22 -11.42 28.77
N ILE A 203 13.60 -12.32 28.00
CA ILE A 203 12.13 -12.44 28.01
C ILE A 203 11.61 -12.98 29.35
N ASN A 204 12.33 -13.89 29.99
CA ASN A 204 11.98 -14.40 31.32
C ASN A 204 12.11 -13.31 32.39
N ALA A 205 13.11 -12.42 32.30
CA ALA A 205 13.25 -11.28 33.23
C ALA A 205 12.03 -10.36 33.14
N ALA A 206 11.60 -10.02 31.92
CA ALA A 206 10.41 -9.20 31.69
C ALA A 206 9.13 -9.86 32.22
N PHE A 207 8.91 -11.16 31.97
CA PHE A 207 7.73 -11.87 32.47
C PHE A 207 7.72 -11.98 34.01
N LYS A 208 8.85 -12.30 34.62
CA LYS A 208 8.96 -12.38 36.08
C LYS A 208 8.70 -11.02 36.75
N ALA A 209 9.09 -9.94 36.12
CA ALA A 209 8.83 -8.57 36.57
C ALA A 209 7.37 -8.11 36.32
N GLY A 210 6.55 -8.94 35.66
CA GLY A 210 5.11 -8.71 35.47
C GLY A 210 4.73 -8.08 34.13
N ALA A 211 5.56 -8.18 33.09
CA ALA A 211 5.15 -7.75 31.76
C ALA A 211 3.90 -8.50 31.30
N ASP A 212 2.92 -7.77 30.78
CA ASP A 212 1.66 -8.34 30.28
C ASP A 212 1.85 -9.06 28.95
N LYS A 213 2.83 -8.60 28.13
CA LYS A 213 3.29 -9.24 26.88
C LYS A 213 4.79 -9.02 26.71
N VAL A 214 5.42 -9.93 25.98
CA VAL A 214 6.78 -9.78 25.47
C VAL A 214 6.74 -9.94 23.95
N VAL A 215 7.28 -8.96 23.23
CA VAL A 215 7.29 -8.92 21.77
C VAL A 215 8.68 -9.28 21.26
N LEU A 216 8.75 -10.28 20.42
CA LEU A 216 9.99 -10.72 19.80
C LEU A 216 10.27 -9.85 18.57
N CYS A 217 11.39 -9.10 18.58
CA CYS A 217 11.70 -8.16 17.50
C CYS A 217 12.75 -8.74 16.55
N ASP A 218 12.42 -8.82 15.26
CA ASP A 218 13.36 -8.97 14.14
C ASP A 218 13.78 -7.57 13.68
N THR A 219 14.57 -6.91 14.53
CA THR A 219 14.94 -5.49 14.38
C THR A 219 15.79 -5.22 13.14
N ASN A 220 16.64 -6.18 12.74
CA ASN A 220 17.42 -6.11 11.51
C ASN A 220 16.63 -6.53 10.26
N GLY A 221 15.42 -7.11 10.42
CA GLY A 221 14.65 -7.65 9.31
C GLY A 221 15.35 -8.78 8.56
N GLY A 222 16.28 -9.47 9.24
CA GLY A 222 17.19 -10.48 8.64
C GLY A 222 16.70 -11.92 8.75
N CYS A 223 15.54 -12.18 9.34
CA CYS A 223 14.99 -13.52 9.46
C CYS A 223 14.20 -13.95 8.23
N LEU A 224 14.25 -15.24 7.94
CA LEU A 224 13.36 -15.90 7.02
C LEU A 224 12.21 -16.60 7.78
N PRO A 225 11.07 -16.90 7.14
CA PRO A 225 9.93 -17.53 7.81
C PRO A 225 10.24 -18.85 8.54
N ASP A 226 11.18 -19.62 8.03
CA ASP A 226 11.65 -20.86 8.65
C ASP A 226 12.42 -20.61 9.97
N ASP A 227 13.23 -19.54 10.02
CA ASP A 227 13.91 -19.13 11.25
C ASP A 227 12.91 -18.79 12.35
N ILE A 228 11.91 -17.98 11.99
CA ILE A 228 10.81 -17.57 12.91
C ILE A 228 10.11 -18.81 13.46
N SER A 229 9.69 -19.71 12.57
CA SER A 229 8.98 -20.95 12.94
C SER A 229 9.82 -21.84 13.88
N LYS A 230 11.09 -22.05 13.57
CA LYS A 230 12.02 -22.87 14.36
C LYS A 230 12.27 -22.28 15.74
N ILE A 231 12.49 -20.96 15.81
CA ILE A 231 12.75 -20.28 17.08
C ILE A 231 11.51 -20.30 17.97
N ILE A 232 10.32 -20.04 17.44
CA ILE A 232 9.06 -20.12 18.21
C ILE A 232 8.81 -21.55 18.71
N ASP A 233 9.07 -22.56 17.89
CA ASP A 233 8.93 -23.96 18.32
C ASP A 233 9.92 -24.31 19.44
N LYS A 234 11.18 -23.88 19.38
CA LYS A 234 12.17 -24.06 20.46
C LYS A 234 11.75 -23.32 21.75
N LEU A 235 11.24 -22.09 21.65
CA LEU A 235 10.72 -21.35 22.81
C LEU A 235 9.63 -22.14 23.53
N ARG A 236 8.72 -22.73 22.76
CA ARG A 236 7.63 -23.55 23.30
C ARG A 236 8.13 -24.88 23.88
N THR A 237 8.89 -25.65 23.07
CA THR A 237 9.17 -27.06 23.37
C THR A 237 10.38 -27.24 24.29
N ARG A 238 11.42 -26.41 24.13
CA ARG A 238 12.67 -26.53 24.90
C ARG A 238 12.68 -25.63 26.13
N HIS A 239 12.13 -24.42 26.01
CA HIS A 239 12.17 -23.42 27.09
C HIS A 239 10.85 -23.28 27.84
N GLY A 240 9.79 -23.97 27.45
CA GLY A 240 8.49 -23.96 28.13
C GLY A 240 7.80 -22.61 28.16
N ILE A 241 8.14 -21.70 27.24
CA ILE A 241 7.54 -20.36 27.16
C ILE A 241 6.09 -20.46 26.66
N ASN A 242 5.18 -19.81 27.36
CA ASN A 242 3.81 -19.67 26.88
C ASN A 242 3.73 -18.67 25.73
N ILE A 243 3.78 -19.18 24.49
CA ILE A 243 3.78 -18.38 23.26
C ILE A 243 2.53 -17.53 23.07
N MET A 244 1.42 -17.82 23.74
CA MET A 244 0.18 -17.00 23.70
C MET A 244 0.37 -15.60 24.31
N HIS A 245 1.36 -15.42 25.18
CA HIS A 245 1.74 -14.14 25.77
C HIS A 245 2.84 -13.42 24.98
N LEU A 246 3.32 -14.05 23.91
CA LEU A 246 4.30 -13.42 23.02
C LEU A 246 3.61 -12.61 21.91
N GLY A 247 4.33 -11.57 21.47
CA GLY A 247 4.07 -10.81 20.26
C GLY A 247 5.19 -10.96 19.25
N ILE A 248 4.98 -10.44 18.04
CA ILE A 248 5.97 -10.38 16.97
C ILE A 248 6.02 -8.97 16.36
N HIS A 249 7.24 -8.45 16.18
CA HIS A 249 7.52 -7.20 15.48
C HIS A 249 8.65 -7.47 14.47
N THR A 250 8.41 -7.20 13.19
CA THR A 250 9.38 -7.51 12.14
C THR A 250 9.60 -6.31 11.21
N HIS A 251 10.88 -6.06 10.87
CA HIS A 251 11.27 -5.16 9.79
C HIS A 251 11.39 -5.88 8.46
N ASN A 252 11.37 -5.13 7.35
CA ASN A 252 11.17 -5.69 6.01
C ASN A 252 12.46 -5.75 5.16
N ASP A 253 13.64 -5.77 5.78
CA ASP A 253 14.93 -5.67 5.08
C ASP A 253 15.22 -6.83 4.12
N THR A 254 14.64 -8.01 4.39
CA THR A 254 14.68 -9.18 3.48
C THR A 254 13.40 -9.35 2.65
N ASP A 255 12.50 -8.35 2.64
CA ASP A 255 11.16 -8.44 2.03
C ASP A 255 10.29 -9.57 2.58
N CYS A 256 10.57 -10.02 3.82
CA CYS A 256 9.89 -11.14 4.46
C CYS A 256 9.03 -10.76 5.68
N ALA A 257 8.92 -9.48 6.06
CA ALA A 257 8.26 -9.08 7.28
C ALA A 257 6.81 -9.60 7.40
N VAL A 258 6.02 -9.52 6.34
CA VAL A 258 4.64 -10.04 6.32
C VAL A 258 4.63 -11.56 6.49
N ALA A 259 5.50 -12.27 5.76
CA ALA A 259 5.60 -13.72 5.84
C ALA A 259 6.08 -14.19 7.22
N ASN A 260 7.07 -13.50 7.80
CA ASN A 260 7.60 -13.74 9.14
C ASN A 260 6.51 -13.56 10.21
N THR A 261 5.74 -12.48 10.12
CA THR A 261 4.60 -12.23 11.03
C THR A 261 3.54 -13.32 10.94
N ILE A 262 3.19 -13.77 9.73
CA ILE A 262 2.22 -14.86 9.53
C ILE A 262 2.77 -16.17 10.06
N ALA A 263 4.05 -16.49 9.81
CA ALA A 263 4.71 -17.69 10.35
C ALA A 263 4.66 -17.71 11.89
N ALA A 264 4.88 -16.56 12.53
CA ALA A 264 4.78 -16.42 13.97
C ALA A 264 3.35 -16.70 14.50
N VAL A 265 2.33 -16.18 13.82
CA VAL A 265 0.93 -16.42 14.21
C VAL A 265 0.54 -17.88 14.02
N LEU A 266 0.97 -18.52 12.91
CA LEU A 266 0.78 -19.96 12.68
C LEU A 266 1.51 -20.79 13.74
N GLY A 267 2.67 -20.34 14.22
CA GLY A 267 3.42 -20.93 15.34
C GLY A 267 2.74 -20.79 16.69
N GLY A 268 1.70 -19.94 16.82
CA GLY A 268 0.90 -19.78 18.04
C GLY A 268 0.91 -18.38 18.67
N ILE A 269 1.68 -17.44 18.17
CA ILE A 269 1.67 -16.04 18.63
C ILE A 269 0.30 -15.39 18.35
N ARG A 270 -0.16 -14.51 19.23
CA ARG A 270 -1.48 -13.88 19.15
C ARG A 270 -1.46 -12.34 19.29
N HIS A 271 -0.30 -11.74 19.10
CA HIS A 271 -0.11 -10.29 19.07
C HIS A 271 0.87 -9.93 17.96
N VAL A 272 0.47 -9.07 17.02
CA VAL A 272 1.29 -8.67 15.88
C VAL A 272 1.45 -7.15 15.85
N GLN A 273 2.68 -6.69 15.68
CA GLN A 273 3.00 -5.29 15.50
C GLN A 273 3.38 -5.00 14.05
N GLY A 274 3.08 -3.79 13.59
CA GLY A 274 3.43 -3.32 12.27
C GLY A 274 2.87 -1.93 11.98
N THR A 275 2.98 -1.49 10.75
CA THR A 275 2.45 -0.20 10.31
C THR A 275 1.50 -0.36 9.14
N ILE A 276 0.52 0.53 9.02
CA ILE A 276 -0.25 0.62 7.79
C ILE A 276 0.72 0.96 6.65
N ASN A 277 0.56 0.30 5.51
CA ASN A 277 1.39 0.44 4.31
C ASN A 277 2.87 0.07 4.48
N GLY A 278 3.27 -0.47 5.65
CA GLY A 278 4.64 -0.88 5.90
C GLY A 278 5.62 0.27 6.14
N TYR A 279 5.15 1.47 6.49
CA TYR A 279 6.03 2.59 6.78
C TYR A 279 7.01 2.29 7.90
N GLY A 280 8.20 2.86 7.84
CA GLY A 280 9.24 2.71 8.84
C GLY A 280 10.64 2.99 8.33
N GLU A 281 11.60 2.83 9.21
CA GLU A 281 13.02 3.04 8.91
C GLU A 281 13.52 2.02 7.88
N ARG A 282 14.51 2.38 7.06
CA ARG A 282 15.14 1.56 6.01
C ARG A 282 14.11 1.09 4.98
N THR A 283 13.76 -0.22 4.99
CA THR A 283 12.79 -0.83 4.07
C THR A 283 11.38 -0.93 4.65
N GLY A 284 11.19 -0.41 5.88
CA GLY A 284 9.90 -0.34 6.56
C GLY A 284 9.64 -1.50 7.52
N ASN A 285 8.45 -1.48 8.08
CA ASN A 285 7.89 -2.45 9.02
C ASN A 285 7.02 -3.49 8.32
N ALA A 286 6.60 -4.48 9.06
CA ALA A 286 5.56 -5.41 8.64
C ALA A 286 4.28 -4.66 8.24
N ASN A 287 3.83 -4.87 7.00
CA ASN A 287 2.69 -4.15 6.42
C ASN A 287 1.35 -4.69 6.92
N LEU A 288 0.69 -3.96 7.81
CA LEU A 288 -0.62 -4.33 8.35
C LEU A 288 -1.73 -4.35 7.29
N SER A 289 -1.61 -3.55 6.22
CA SER A 289 -2.55 -3.59 5.10
C SER A 289 -2.53 -4.94 4.35
N SER A 290 -1.45 -5.72 4.51
CA SER A 290 -1.33 -7.09 3.98
C SER A 290 -1.55 -8.16 5.06
N ILE A 291 -1.04 -7.95 6.28
CA ILE A 291 -1.13 -8.92 7.38
C ILE A 291 -2.59 -9.18 7.76
N ILE A 292 -3.36 -8.12 7.98
CA ILE A 292 -4.76 -8.23 8.43
C ILE A 292 -5.60 -9.07 7.45
N PRO A 293 -5.62 -8.78 6.12
CA PRO A 293 -6.36 -9.60 5.18
C PRO A 293 -5.83 -11.04 5.09
N ASN A 294 -4.51 -11.25 5.17
CA ASN A 294 -3.93 -12.60 5.17
C ASN A 294 -4.39 -13.42 6.37
N LEU A 295 -4.37 -12.84 7.56
CA LEU A 295 -4.82 -13.54 8.77
C LEU A 295 -6.31 -13.89 8.71
N GLU A 296 -7.17 -12.97 8.27
CA GLU A 296 -8.61 -13.21 8.24
C GLU A 296 -9.09 -14.05 7.06
N LEU A 297 -8.53 -13.83 5.86
CA LEU A 297 -9.04 -14.44 4.64
C LEU A 297 -8.31 -15.73 4.25
N LYS A 298 -7.04 -15.89 4.66
CA LYS A 298 -6.20 -17.03 4.26
C LYS A 298 -5.89 -17.95 5.44
N ALA A 299 -5.55 -17.39 6.60
CA ALA A 299 -5.16 -18.17 7.77
C ALA A 299 -6.33 -18.49 8.73
N GLY A 300 -7.50 -17.87 8.54
CA GLY A 300 -8.72 -18.16 9.31
C GLY A 300 -8.72 -17.60 10.73
N PHE A 301 -7.88 -16.61 11.04
CA PHE A 301 -7.88 -15.92 12.32
C PHE A 301 -8.84 -14.71 12.30
N LYS A 302 -9.29 -14.30 13.47
CA LYS A 302 -10.01 -13.05 13.69
C LYS A 302 -9.04 -11.95 14.09
N THR A 303 -9.13 -10.77 13.46
CA THR A 303 -8.40 -9.55 13.83
C THR A 303 -9.37 -8.38 14.03
N ILE A 304 -9.57 -7.54 13.01
CA ILE A 304 -10.50 -6.40 13.04
C ILE A 304 -11.94 -6.77 12.69
N GLY A 305 -12.14 -7.94 12.09
CA GLY A 305 -13.42 -8.47 11.63
C GLY A 305 -13.73 -8.16 10.16
N LYS A 306 -14.35 -9.14 9.47
CA LYS A 306 -14.60 -9.11 8.02
C LYS A 306 -15.34 -7.86 7.54
N GLU A 307 -16.29 -7.35 8.35
CA GLU A 307 -17.05 -6.15 8.00
C GLU A 307 -16.20 -4.88 7.92
N LYS A 308 -15.09 -4.85 8.65
CA LYS A 308 -14.17 -3.71 8.66
C LYS A 308 -13.08 -3.82 7.59
N LEU A 309 -12.81 -5.03 7.06
CA LEU A 309 -11.83 -5.23 5.98
C LEU A 309 -12.12 -4.37 4.75
N LYS A 310 -13.39 -4.14 4.42
CA LYS A 310 -13.78 -3.28 3.28
C LYS A 310 -13.27 -1.82 3.38
N ASN A 311 -12.84 -1.40 4.57
CA ASN A 311 -12.31 -0.07 4.79
C ASN A 311 -10.77 -0.01 4.68
N ILE A 312 -10.08 -1.15 4.50
CA ILE A 312 -8.62 -1.18 4.58
C ILE A 312 -7.97 -0.38 3.45
N LEU A 313 -8.52 -0.41 2.23
CA LEU A 313 -8.08 0.44 1.14
C LEU A 313 -8.24 1.92 1.48
N LYS A 314 -9.41 2.31 1.99
CA LYS A 314 -9.68 3.70 2.38
C LYS A 314 -8.69 4.18 3.43
N VAL A 315 -8.44 3.38 4.46
CA VAL A 315 -7.47 3.70 5.53
C VAL A 315 -6.05 3.83 4.97
N SER A 316 -5.62 2.89 4.13
CA SER A 316 -4.33 2.93 3.45
C SER A 316 -4.14 4.26 2.70
N ARG A 317 -5.14 4.68 1.90
CA ARG A 317 -5.09 5.90 1.09
C ARG A 317 -5.11 7.17 1.95
N LEU A 318 -5.94 7.22 2.99
CA LEU A 318 -6.00 8.37 3.89
C LEU A 318 -4.69 8.59 4.63
N ILE A 319 -4.00 7.53 5.05
CA ILE A 319 -2.69 7.64 5.70
C ILE A 319 -1.63 8.13 4.71
N ASP A 320 -1.64 7.64 3.45
CA ASP A 320 -0.77 8.14 2.39
C ASP A 320 -1.00 9.65 2.18
N GLU A 321 -2.26 10.07 2.07
CA GLU A 321 -2.65 11.47 1.86
C GLU A 321 -2.23 12.36 3.03
N ILE A 322 -2.56 11.98 4.27
CA ILE A 322 -2.21 12.75 5.48
C ILE A 322 -0.69 12.88 5.62
N SER A 323 0.06 11.84 5.29
CA SER A 323 1.53 11.84 5.36
C SER A 323 2.21 12.44 4.12
N ASN A 324 1.44 12.91 3.15
CA ASN A 324 1.93 13.43 1.86
C ASN A 324 2.79 12.43 1.07
N ASN A 325 2.45 11.14 1.16
CA ASN A 325 3.11 10.08 0.42
C ASN A 325 2.30 9.64 -0.80
N THR A 326 2.99 9.26 -1.85
CA THR A 326 2.35 8.70 -3.04
C THR A 326 2.01 7.23 -2.81
N PRO A 327 0.74 6.81 -2.98
CA PRO A 327 0.36 5.42 -2.85
C PRO A 327 1.14 4.47 -3.75
N VAL A 328 1.58 3.35 -3.23
CA VAL A 328 2.31 2.32 -3.98
C VAL A 328 1.31 1.51 -4.81
N LYS A 329 1.38 1.65 -6.15
CA LYS A 329 0.38 1.09 -7.07
C LYS A 329 0.23 -0.43 -7.00
N ASN A 330 1.33 -1.16 -6.83
CA ASN A 330 1.36 -2.63 -6.80
C ASN A 330 1.35 -3.22 -5.38
N MET A 331 0.98 -2.43 -4.36
CA MET A 331 0.86 -2.93 -2.99
C MET A 331 -0.22 -4.02 -2.90
N PRO A 332 0.06 -5.17 -2.29
CA PRO A 332 -0.94 -6.23 -2.12
C PRO A 332 -2.21 -5.72 -1.44
N TYR A 333 -3.37 -6.18 -1.90
CA TYR A 333 -4.72 -5.83 -1.44
C TYR A 333 -5.16 -4.39 -1.69
N VAL A 334 -4.35 -3.39 -1.39
CA VAL A 334 -4.74 -1.96 -1.37
C VAL A 334 -4.17 -1.15 -2.54
N GLY A 335 -3.24 -1.70 -3.31
CA GLY A 335 -2.69 -1.04 -4.49
C GLY A 335 -3.71 -0.93 -5.61
N GLU A 336 -3.59 0.10 -6.42
CA GLU A 336 -4.44 0.32 -7.60
C GLU A 336 -4.33 -0.82 -8.61
N SER A 337 -3.15 -1.46 -8.70
CA SER A 337 -2.86 -2.56 -9.60
C SER A 337 -3.08 -3.94 -9.00
N ALA A 338 -3.47 -4.05 -7.72
CA ALA A 338 -3.59 -5.32 -7.01
C ALA A 338 -4.59 -6.28 -7.69
N PHE A 339 -5.61 -5.74 -8.36
CA PHE A 339 -6.63 -6.50 -9.09
C PHE A 339 -6.79 -6.00 -10.53
N ALA A 340 -5.67 -5.61 -11.16
CA ALA A 340 -5.64 -5.14 -12.52
C ALA A 340 -5.22 -6.26 -13.49
N HIS A 341 -6.00 -6.46 -14.55
CA HIS A 341 -5.78 -7.49 -15.55
C HIS A 341 -5.45 -6.86 -16.90
N LYS A 342 -4.27 -7.16 -17.44
CA LYS A 342 -3.76 -6.60 -18.71
C LYS A 342 -3.85 -7.58 -19.87
N ALA A 343 -3.47 -8.83 -19.66
CA ALA A 343 -3.44 -9.85 -20.71
C ALA A 343 -4.85 -10.31 -21.10
N GLY A 344 -5.14 -10.37 -22.42
CA GLY A 344 -6.46 -10.70 -22.95
C GLY A 344 -7.01 -12.06 -22.50
N LEU A 345 -6.15 -13.08 -22.39
CA LEU A 345 -6.54 -14.40 -21.87
C LEU A 345 -6.96 -14.35 -20.39
N HIS A 346 -6.22 -13.59 -19.57
CA HIS A 346 -6.54 -13.43 -18.14
C HIS A 346 -7.86 -12.66 -17.98
N ALA A 347 -8.02 -11.54 -18.69
CA ALA A 347 -9.25 -10.76 -18.65
C ALA A 347 -10.49 -11.58 -19.04
N ASN A 348 -10.39 -12.36 -20.13
CA ASN A 348 -11.48 -13.25 -20.56
C ASN A 348 -11.82 -14.31 -19.50
N ALA A 349 -10.80 -14.93 -18.89
CA ALA A 349 -11.03 -15.94 -17.85
C ALA A 349 -11.67 -15.32 -16.59
N VAL A 350 -11.20 -14.15 -16.15
CA VAL A 350 -11.77 -13.41 -14.99
C VAL A 350 -13.21 -12.99 -15.25
N LEU A 351 -13.55 -12.53 -16.46
CA LEU A 351 -14.93 -12.18 -16.83
C LEU A 351 -15.88 -13.40 -16.76
N LYS A 352 -15.39 -14.59 -17.10
CA LYS A 352 -16.15 -15.84 -17.01
C LYS A 352 -16.22 -16.38 -15.58
N ASN A 353 -15.10 -16.38 -14.89
CA ASN A 353 -14.98 -16.83 -13.50
C ASN A 353 -13.84 -16.08 -12.81
N PRO A 354 -14.15 -15.09 -11.94
CA PRO A 354 -13.14 -14.32 -11.21
C PRO A 354 -12.12 -15.18 -10.47
N SER A 355 -12.55 -16.27 -9.86
CA SER A 355 -11.67 -17.16 -9.08
C SER A 355 -10.56 -17.83 -9.92
N SER A 356 -10.59 -17.70 -11.25
CA SER A 356 -9.54 -18.25 -12.12
C SER A 356 -8.20 -17.52 -11.99
N TYR A 357 -8.20 -16.23 -11.63
CA TYR A 357 -7.01 -15.39 -11.50
C TYR A 357 -7.03 -14.45 -10.29
N GLU A 358 -8.14 -14.40 -9.55
CA GLU A 358 -8.25 -13.59 -8.33
C GLU A 358 -8.32 -14.49 -7.11
N HIS A 359 -7.48 -14.23 -6.15
CA HIS A 359 -7.41 -15.00 -4.91
C HIS A 359 -8.47 -14.61 -3.88
N ILE A 360 -9.16 -13.49 -4.07
CA ILE A 360 -10.32 -12.98 -3.32
C ILE A 360 -11.16 -12.10 -4.24
N ASP A 361 -12.41 -11.82 -3.83
CA ASP A 361 -13.18 -10.71 -4.41
C ASP A 361 -12.57 -9.37 -3.92
N PRO A 362 -12.18 -8.45 -4.82
CA PRO A 362 -11.59 -7.16 -4.45
C PRO A 362 -12.44 -6.32 -3.48
N SER A 363 -13.76 -6.41 -3.59
CA SER A 363 -14.70 -5.64 -2.75
C SER A 363 -14.59 -5.96 -1.26
N ILE A 364 -14.08 -7.15 -0.91
CA ILE A 364 -13.87 -7.55 0.49
C ILE A 364 -12.88 -6.63 1.20
N VAL A 365 -11.91 -6.11 0.46
CA VAL A 365 -10.89 -5.17 0.96
C VAL A 365 -11.14 -3.72 0.51
N GLY A 366 -12.33 -3.45 -0.06
CA GLY A 366 -12.72 -2.12 -0.54
C GLY A 366 -12.08 -1.73 -1.88
N ASN A 367 -11.42 -2.67 -2.56
CA ASN A 367 -10.80 -2.45 -3.85
C ASN A 367 -11.77 -2.85 -4.99
N SER A 368 -11.36 -2.59 -6.22
CA SER A 368 -12.12 -2.92 -7.42
C SER A 368 -11.25 -3.62 -8.46
N ARG A 369 -11.90 -4.43 -9.30
CA ARG A 369 -11.28 -5.04 -10.46
C ARG A 369 -11.10 -3.98 -11.54
N ARG A 370 -9.95 -4.02 -12.22
CA ARG A 370 -9.64 -3.13 -13.34
C ARG A 370 -9.16 -3.92 -14.54
N PHE A 371 -9.62 -3.51 -15.73
CA PHE A 371 -9.14 -4.05 -16.98
C PHE A 371 -8.29 -2.98 -17.67
N LEU A 372 -7.04 -3.34 -17.95
CA LEU A 372 -6.09 -2.44 -18.61
C LEU A 372 -6.11 -2.71 -20.12
N VAL A 373 -6.03 -1.64 -20.91
CA VAL A 373 -5.97 -1.72 -22.36
C VAL A 373 -4.56 -1.42 -22.84
N SER A 374 -4.01 -2.31 -23.65
CA SER A 374 -2.66 -2.19 -24.22
C SER A 374 -2.55 -2.99 -25.52
N ASP A 375 -1.38 -2.95 -26.15
CA ASP A 375 -1.01 -3.77 -27.31
C ASP A 375 -1.22 -5.27 -27.13
N LEU A 376 -1.15 -5.75 -25.86
CA LEU A 376 -1.43 -7.15 -25.47
C LEU A 376 -2.91 -7.43 -25.21
N SER A 377 -3.77 -6.41 -25.32
CA SER A 377 -5.20 -6.55 -25.06
C SER A 377 -5.90 -7.27 -26.20
N GLY A 378 -6.81 -8.18 -25.81
CA GLY A 378 -7.76 -8.79 -26.72
C GLY A 378 -9.11 -8.04 -26.70
N LYS A 379 -10.05 -8.53 -27.51
CA LYS A 379 -11.45 -8.06 -27.57
C LYS A 379 -12.07 -7.92 -26.19
N SER A 380 -11.93 -8.95 -25.33
CA SER A 380 -12.50 -8.97 -23.98
C SER A 380 -12.02 -7.83 -23.05
N ASN A 381 -10.79 -7.34 -23.23
CA ASN A 381 -10.29 -6.19 -22.45
C ASN A 381 -10.98 -4.90 -22.84
N ILE A 382 -11.20 -4.70 -24.15
CA ILE A 382 -11.87 -3.52 -24.68
C ILE A 382 -13.33 -3.52 -24.23
N GLU A 383 -14.03 -4.65 -24.34
CA GLU A 383 -15.41 -4.81 -23.88
C GLU A 383 -15.53 -4.52 -22.37
N ALA A 384 -14.62 -5.09 -21.57
CA ALA A 384 -14.60 -4.88 -20.12
C ALA A 384 -14.32 -3.42 -19.76
N LYS A 385 -13.34 -2.78 -20.42
CA LYS A 385 -12.99 -1.39 -20.19
C LYS A 385 -14.08 -0.43 -20.65
N ALA A 386 -14.73 -0.71 -21.79
CA ALA A 386 -15.87 0.07 -22.25
C ALA A 386 -17.03 0.03 -21.24
N LYS A 387 -17.35 -1.16 -20.74
CA LYS A 387 -18.37 -1.34 -19.69
C LYS A 387 -18.01 -0.58 -18.40
N GLU A 388 -16.74 -0.60 -17.99
CA GLU A 388 -16.22 0.19 -16.84
C GLU A 388 -16.44 1.69 -17.06
N LEU A 389 -16.26 2.17 -18.30
CA LEU A 389 -16.47 3.56 -18.70
C LEU A 389 -17.94 3.93 -19.00
N GLY A 390 -18.87 3.00 -18.76
CA GLY A 390 -20.29 3.21 -19.01
C GLY A 390 -20.70 3.21 -20.48
N LEU A 391 -19.85 2.63 -21.35
CA LEU A 391 -20.11 2.54 -22.79
C LEU A 391 -20.59 1.15 -23.18
N ASP A 392 -21.67 1.07 -23.96
CA ASP A 392 -22.12 -0.17 -24.57
C ASP A 392 -21.48 -0.32 -25.96
N ILE A 393 -20.46 -1.17 -26.06
CA ILE A 393 -19.81 -1.52 -27.33
C ILE A 393 -20.36 -2.81 -27.96
N GLY A 394 -21.38 -3.43 -27.38
CA GLY A 394 -22.07 -4.59 -27.97
C GLY A 394 -22.67 -4.30 -29.35
N VAL A 395 -22.71 -3.03 -29.77
CA VAL A 395 -23.16 -2.55 -31.09
C VAL A 395 -22.03 -2.53 -32.12
N LEU A 396 -20.73 -2.70 -31.71
CA LEU A 396 -19.62 -2.71 -32.67
C LEU A 396 -19.67 -3.96 -33.54
N SER A 397 -19.61 -3.77 -34.87
CA SER A 397 -19.39 -4.90 -35.79
C SER A 397 -17.98 -5.47 -35.58
N ALA A 398 -17.79 -6.75 -35.87
CA ALA A 398 -16.47 -7.41 -35.76
C ALA A 398 -15.37 -6.71 -36.58
N SER A 399 -15.73 -6.06 -37.67
CA SER A 399 -14.82 -5.23 -38.48
C SER A 399 -14.34 -4.02 -37.71
N ARG A 400 -15.24 -3.26 -37.09
CA ARG A 400 -14.91 -2.03 -36.32
C ARG A 400 -14.10 -2.32 -35.08
N GLU A 401 -14.39 -3.44 -34.41
CA GLU A 401 -13.56 -3.89 -33.28
C GLU A 401 -12.12 -4.19 -33.73
N THR A 402 -11.96 -4.84 -34.88
CA THR A 402 -10.62 -5.13 -35.43
C THR A 402 -9.89 -3.84 -35.80
N GLU A 403 -10.58 -2.87 -36.40
CA GLU A 403 -10.02 -1.56 -36.72
C GLU A 403 -9.59 -0.80 -35.44
N LEU A 404 -10.42 -0.80 -34.43
CA LEU A 404 -10.11 -0.19 -33.13
C LEU A 404 -8.88 -0.83 -32.47
N LEU A 405 -8.81 -2.17 -32.43
CA LEU A 405 -7.65 -2.90 -31.91
C LEU A 405 -6.36 -2.54 -32.67
N ASN A 406 -6.43 -2.49 -34.00
CA ASN A 406 -5.28 -2.12 -34.82
C ASN A 406 -4.87 -0.67 -34.55
N LYS A 407 -5.83 0.25 -34.39
CA LYS A 407 -5.55 1.65 -34.07
C LYS A 407 -4.92 1.82 -32.70
N ILE A 408 -5.37 1.08 -31.68
CA ILE A 408 -4.74 1.07 -30.35
C ILE A 408 -3.28 0.62 -30.45
N LYS A 409 -3.00 -0.49 -31.16
CA LYS A 409 -1.63 -0.98 -31.36
C LYS A 409 -0.74 0.01 -32.10
N GLU A 410 -1.28 0.66 -33.15
CA GLU A 410 -0.58 1.72 -33.88
C GLU A 410 -0.21 2.88 -32.95
N LEU A 411 -1.18 3.41 -32.20
CA LEU A 411 -0.97 4.53 -31.27
C LEU A 411 0.02 4.16 -30.16
N GLU A 412 -0.06 2.95 -29.60
CA GLU A 412 0.89 2.50 -28.59
C GLU A 412 2.32 2.34 -29.15
N SER A 413 2.45 1.93 -30.41
CA SER A 413 3.76 1.89 -31.08
C SER A 413 4.40 3.28 -31.22
N LEU A 414 3.58 4.33 -31.29
CA LEU A 414 4.00 5.74 -31.29
C LEU A 414 4.26 6.28 -29.87
N GLY A 415 3.98 5.48 -28.83
CA GLY A 415 4.24 5.84 -27.45
C GLY A 415 3.00 6.27 -26.64
N PHE A 416 1.80 6.20 -27.21
CA PHE A 416 0.58 6.37 -26.42
C PHE A 416 0.48 5.27 -25.35
N ASN A 417 -0.21 5.55 -24.24
CA ASN A 417 -0.46 4.58 -23.19
C ASN A 417 -1.83 4.89 -22.55
N PHE A 418 -2.81 4.12 -22.96
CA PHE A 418 -4.20 4.31 -22.52
C PHE A 418 -4.49 3.79 -21.10
N GLU A 419 -3.57 3.03 -20.49
CA GLU A 419 -3.73 2.53 -19.11
C GLU A 419 -3.91 3.64 -18.07
N SER A 420 -3.37 4.82 -18.37
CA SER A 420 -3.41 5.99 -17.48
C SER A 420 -4.23 7.15 -18.06
N ALA A 421 -4.98 6.93 -19.15
CA ALA A 421 -5.65 7.99 -19.89
C ALA A 421 -7.06 7.59 -20.32
N ASP A 422 -7.92 7.33 -19.34
CA ASP A 422 -9.30 6.88 -19.53
C ASP A 422 -10.11 7.85 -20.38
N GLY A 423 -9.86 9.17 -20.27
CA GLY A 423 -10.52 10.19 -21.08
C GLY A 423 -10.20 10.07 -22.57
N SER A 424 -8.91 9.99 -22.94
CA SER A 424 -8.51 9.78 -24.35
C SER A 424 -8.99 8.43 -24.87
N PHE A 425 -8.97 7.39 -24.03
CA PHE A 425 -9.49 6.08 -24.42
C PHE A 425 -10.99 6.11 -24.70
N LYS A 426 -11.79 6.78 -23.87
CA LYS A 426 -13.24 6.96 -24.07
C LYS A 426 -13.54 7.70 -25.38
N ILE A 427 -12.78 8.77 -25.67
CA ILE A 427 -12.91 9.50 -26.94
C ILE A 427 -12.59 8.58 -28.13
N LEU A 428 -11.53 7.79 -28.03
CA LEU A 428 -11.16 6.83 -29.07
C LEU A 428 -12.28 5.79 -29.29
N LEU A 429 -12.81 5.20 -28.22
CA LEU A 429 -13.94 4.27 -28.29
C LEU A 429 -15.16 4.89 -28.97
N ASN A 430 -15.54 6.11 -28.59
CA ASN A 430 -16.68 6.81 -29.15
C ASN A 430 -16.54 7.03 -30.66
N LYS A 431 -15.31 7.33 -31.16
CA LYS A 431 -15.03 7.47 -32.60
C LYS A 431 -15.30 6.20 -33.41
N TYR A 432 -15.24 5.03 -32.78
CA TYR A 432 -15.50 3.74 -33.43
C TYR A 432 -16.92 3.21 -33.14
N SER A 433 -17.60 3.73 -32.12
CA SER A 433 -18.94 3.26 -31.71
C SER A 433 -20.07 3.73 -32.62
N SER A 434 -19.97 4.92 -33.22
CA SER A 434 -20.98 5.44 -34.14
C SER A 434 -20.40 6.28 -35.28
N GLU A 435 -21.04 6.25 -36.45
CA GLU A 435 -20.68 7.12 -37.60
C GLU A 435 -20.94 8.59 -37.26
N ASP A 436 -22.01 8.87 -36.53
CA ASP A 436 -22.34 10.23 -36.09
C ASP A 436 -21.25 10.83 -35.23
N TYR A 437 -20.64 10.01 -34.34
CA TYR A 437 -19.55 10.47 -33.52
C TYR A 437 -18.24 10.63 -34.30
N LYS A 438 -17.96 9.74 -35.26
CA LYS A 438 -16.77 9.82 -36.14
C LYS A 438 -16.70 11.17 -36.89
N ASN A 439 -17.86 11.68 -37.29
CA ASN A 439 -18.00 12.95 -38.03
C ASN A 439 -18.21 14.16 -37.10
N LYS A 440 -18.19 13.93 -35.76
CA LYS A 440 -18.42 14.98 -34.77
C LYS A 440 -17.15 15.76 -34.50
N GLU A 441 -17.14 17.02 -34.87
CA GLU A 441 -16.04 17.92 -34.58
C GLU A 441 -16.55 19.13 -33.82
N TYR A 442 -16.15 19.29 -32.55
CA TYR A 442 -16.52 20.44 -31.71
C TYR A 442 -15.80 21.70 -32.16
N PHE A 443 -14.54 21.55 -32.54
CA PHE A 443 -13.69 22.60 -33.05
C PHE A 443 -12.55 21.99 -33.89
N LYS A 444 -12.07 22.75 -34.86
CA LYS A 444 -10.94 22.36 -35.71
C LYS A 444 -9.79 23.33 -35.46
N LEU A 445 -8.60 22.79 -35.20
CA LEU A 445 -7.39 23.59 -35.12
C LEU A 445 -7.01 24.07 -36.54
N ILE A 446 -6.82 25.38 -36.67
CA ILE A 446 -6.24 25.98 -37.88
C ILE A 446 -4.75 26.20 -37.66
N ALA A 447 -4.38 26.85 -36.55
CA ALA A 447 -2.99 27.09 -36.18
C ALA A 447 -2.85 27.44 -34.70
N PHE A 448 -1.70 27.16 -34.11
CA PHE A 448 -1.28 27.79 -32.87
C PHE A 448 0.19 28.21 -32.92
N ARG A 449 0.54 29.15 -32.06
CA ARG A 449 1.91 29.60 -31.83
C ARG A 449 2.07 29.92 -30.35
N VAL A 450 3.20 29.51 -29.80
CA VAL A 450 3.56 29.80 -28.40
C VAL A 450 4.92 30.51 -28.40
N ASN A 451 4.96 31.69 -27.80
CA ASN A 451 6.16 32.48 -27.62
C ASN A 451 6.57 32.44 -26.15
N ILE A 452 7.84 32.21 -25.89
CA ILE A 452 8.44 32.27 -24.55
C ILE A 452 9.52 33.34 -24.61
N GLU A 453 9.39 34.36 -23.79
CA GLU A 453 10.38 35.44 -23.70
C GLU A 453 10.99 35.49 -22.29
N LYS A 454 12.31 35.53 -22.26
CA LYS A 454 13.11 35.74 -21.05
C LYS A 454 13.99 36.98 -21.27
N THR A 455 13.73 38.03 -20.52
CA THR A 455 14.58 39.22 -20.49
C THR A 455 15.40 39.27 -19.20
N VAL A 456 16.51 39.99 -19.21
CA VAL A 456 17.44 40.05 -18.04
C VAL A 456 16.73 40.57 -16.79
N ASP A 457 15.82 41.54 -16.95
CA ASP A 457 15.19 42.26 -15.84
C ASP A 457 13.74 41.82 -15.56
N LYS A 458 13.22 40.81 -16.23
CA LYS A 458 11.83 40.35 -16.10
C LYS A 458 11.71 38.83 -15.90
N ASN A 459 10.64 38.41 -15.28
CA ASN A 459 10.25 37.00 -15.21
C ASN A 459 10.01 36.44 -16.63
N ILE A 460 10.06 35.10 -16.76
CA ILE A 460 9.70 34.42 -17.99
C ILE A 460 8.25 34.77 -18.32
N PHE A 461 8.02 35.18 -19.54
CA PHE A 461 6.71 35.50 -20.07
C PHE A 461 6.34 34.49 -21.15
N SER A 462 5.15 33.94 -21.07
CA SER A 462 4.63 33.00 -22.09
C SER A 462 3.32 33.54 -22.68
N GLU A 463 3.27 33.59 -23.99
CA GLU A 463 2.09 34.01 -24.77
C GLU A 463 1.74 32.91 -25.78
N ALA A 464 0.47 32.59 -25.89
CA ALA A 464 -0.05 31.69 -26.92
C ALA A 464 -1.07 32.39 -27.80
N VAL A 465 -0.95 32.18 -29.09
CA VAL A 465 -1.93 32.57 -30.12
C VAL A 465 -2.57 31.30 -30.65
N VAL A 466 -3.89 31.24 -30.64
CA VAL A 466 -4.67 30.08 -31.12
C VAL A 466 -5.68 30.54 -32.16
N MET A 467 -5.74 29.85 -33.27
CA MET A 467 -6.73 30.00 -34.33
C MET A 467 -7.47 28.69 -34.53
N ILE A 468 -8.77 28.70 -34.27
CA ILE A 468 -9.65 27.53 -34.40
C ILE A 468 -10.90 27.88 -35.22
N GLU A 469 -11.51 26.87 -35.80
CA GLU A 469 -12.86 26.97 -36.37
C GLU A 469 -13.86 26.27 -35.48
N VAL A 470 -14.97 26.95 -35.13
CA VAL A 470 -16.07 26.42 -34.31
C VAL A 470 -17.38 26.71 -35.01
N LYS A 471 -18.15 25.68 -35.36
CA LYS A 471 -19.45 25.81 -36.04
C LYS A 471 -19.38 26.74 -37.28
N GLY A 472 -18.30 26.61 -38.10
CA GLY A 472 -18.08 27.40 -39.29
C GLY A 472 -17.58 28.85 -39.05
N LYS A 473 -17.27 29.23 -37.80
CA LYS A 473 -16.72 30.54 -37.46
C LYS A 473 -15.27 30.39 -37.03
N THR A 474 -14.39 31.20 -37.57
CA THR A 474 -12.99 31.26 -37.15
C THR A 474 -12.84 32.17 -35.94
N GLU A 475 -12.25 31.63 -34.87
CA GLU A 475 -11.84 32.38 -33.69
C GLU A 475 -10.32 32.48 -33.63
N HIS A 476 -9.84 33.69 -33.41
CA HIS A 476 -8.43 34.00 -33.28
C HIS A 476 -8.19 34.69 -31.94
N THR A 477 -7.55 34.01 -31.00
CA THR A 477 -7.37 34.45 -29.62
C THR A 477 -5.90 34.44 -29.21
N VAL A 478 -5.60 35.34 -28.27
CA VAL A 478 -4.28 35.46 -27.62
C VAL A 478 -4.49 35.42 -26.12
N ALA A 479 -3.63 34.71 -25.43
CA ALA A 479 -3.58 34.71 -23.98
C ALA A 479 -2.16 34.56 -23.45
N VAL A 480 -1.94 35.03 -22.25
CA VAL A 480 -0.70 34.87 -21.48
C VAL A 480 -0.89 33.81 -20.40
N GLY A 481 0.20 33.24 -19.93
CA GLY A 481 0.21 32.27 -18.84
C GLY A 481 1.56 32.21 -18.13
N ASP A 482 1.58 31.54 -16.98
CA ASP A 482 2.80 31.33 -16.18
C ASP A 482 3.84 30.44 -16.89
N GLY A 483 3.37 29.68 -17.89
CA GLY A 483 4.20 28.86 -18.76
C GLY A 483 3.53 28.59 -20.11
N PRO A 484 4.26 27.96 -21.05
CA PRO A 484 3.78 27.80 -22.45
C PRO A 484 2.50 26.99 -22.55
N VAL A 485 2.33 25.95 -21.74
CA VAL A 485 1.12 25.10 -21.75
C VAL A 485 -0.05 25.82 -21.10
N ASN A 486 0.19 26.59 -20.04
CA ASN A 486 -0.85 27.39 -19.40
C ASN A 486 -1.32 28.52 -20.33
N ALA A 487 -0.41 29.19 -21.05
CA ALA A 487 -0.77 30.19 -22.04
C ALA A 487 -1.62 29.57 -23.17
N LEU A 488 -1.27 28.35 -23.63
CA LEU A 488 -2.00 27.61 -24.65
C LEU A 488 -3.41 27.21 -24.20
N ASP A 489 -3.54 26.68 -22.97
CA ASP A 489 -4.84 26.34 -22.38
C ASP A 489 -5.72 27.59 -22.25
N ASN A 490 -5.18 28.70 -21.75
CA ASN A 490 -5.88 29.96 -21.60
C ASN A 490 -6.39 30.51 -22.95
N ALA A 491 -5.54 30.46 -24.00
CA ALA A 491 -5.92 30.90 -25.33
C ALA A 491 -7.01 30.04 -25.96
N LEU A 492 -6.88 28.70 -25.82
CA LEU A 492 -7.85 27.74 -26.33
C LEU A 492 -9.21 27.87 -25.62
N ARG A 493 -9.22 27.95 -24.29
CA ARG A 493 -10.44 28.19 -23.50
C ARG A 493 -11.09 29.53 -23.86
N LYS A 494 -10.32 30.61 -23.98
CA LYS A 494 -10.82 31.92 -24.37
C LYS A 494 -11.59 31.89 -25.70
N ALA A 495 -11.11 31.08 -26.65
CA ALA A 495 -11.79 30.89 -27.93
C ALA A 495 -13.08 30.06 -27.76
N LEU A 496 -13.02 28.96 -27.02
CA LEU A 496 -14.10 27.97 -26.93
C LEU A 496 -15.22 28.34 -25.98
N MET A 497 -14.95 29.05 -24.88
CA MET A 497 -15.96 29.41 -23.86
C MET A 497 -17.08 30.29 -24.42
N LYS A 498 -16.85 31.01 -25.52
CA LYS A 498 -17.89 31.75 -26.23
C LYS A 498 -18.99 30.84 -26.81
N PHE A 499 -18.61 29.61 -27.18
CA PHE A 499 -19.50 28.62 -27.77
C PHE A 499 -19.95 27.54 -26.79
N TYR A 500 -19.12 27.30 -25.77
CA TYR A 500 -19.27 26.22 -24.78
C TYR A 500 -18.99 26.76 -23.38
N PRO A 501 -19.96 27.48 -22.75
CA PRO A 501 -19.77 28.09 -21.42
C PRO A 501 -19.45 27.10 -20.32
N VAL A 502 -19.85 25.83 -20.46
CA VAL A 502 -19.61 24.74 -19.51
C VAL A 502 -18.12 24.49 -19.25
N LEU A 503 -17.26 24.89 -20.16
CA LEU A 503 -15.80 24.78 -19.96
C LEU A 503 -15.26 25.64 -18.81
N ASN A 504 -16.05 26.58 -18.27
CA ASN A 504 -15.72 27.32 -17.04
C ASN A 504 -15.65 26.42 -15.80
N GLU A 505 -16.32 25.29 -15.81
CA GLU A 505 -16.33 24.35 -14.66
C GLU A 505 -15.10 23.43 -14.64
N MET A 506 -14.42 23.30 -15.76
CA MET A 506 -13.29 22.43 -15.93
C MET A 506 -12.00 23.08 -15.40
N LYS A 507 -11.24 22.34 -14.60
CA LYS A 507 -9.91 22.74 -14.08
C LYS A 507 -8.88 21.68 -14.44
N LEU A 508 -7.69 22.13 -14.82
CA LEU A 508 -6.53 21.26 -14.96
C LEU A 508 -5.93 21.06 -13.57
N THR A 509 -5.82 19.81 -13.11
CA THR A 509 -5.38 19.44 -11.75
C THR A 509 -3.99 18.86 -11.70
N ASP A 510 -3.52 18.23 -12.78
CA ASP A 510 -2.16 17.66 -12.86
C ASP A 510 -1.64 17.67 -14.29
N PHE A 511 -0.31 17.81 -14.41
CA PHE A 511 0.40 17.85 -15.68
C PHE A 511 1.71 17.09 -15.58
N LYS A 512 1.83 15.97 -16.32
CA LYS A 512 3.01 15.11 -16.30
C LYS A 512 3.60 14.96 -17.70
N VAL A 513 4.92 15.09 -17.77
CA VAL A 513 5.67 14.93 -19.01
C VAL A 513 6.69 13.81 -18.86
N ARG A 514 6.74 12.92 -19.86
CA ARG A 514 7.71 11.84 -19.91
C ARG A 514 8.35 11.76 -21.28
N VAL A 515 9.67 11.77 -21.33
CA VAL A 515 10.43 11.46 -22.55
C VAL A 515 10.34 9.96 -22.83
N ILE A 516 9.98 9.60 -24.05
CA ILE A 516 9.89 8.22 -24.53
C ILE A 516 11.10 7.98 -25.42
N SER A 517 12.04 7.13 -24.95
CA SER A 517 13.21 6.77 -25.74
C SER A 517 12.80 5.89 -26.92
N ASN A 518 13.00 6.35 -28.13
CA ASN A 518 12.92 5.50 -29.31
C ASN A 518 14.34 5.02 -29.67
N LYS A 519 14.51 3.76 -30.08
CA LYS A 519 15.82 3.15 -30.38
C LYS A 519 16.62 3.90 -31.46
N THR A 520 15.94 4.71 -32.26
CA THR A 520 16.53 5.47 -33.38
C THR A 520 16.78 6.95 -33.10
N LYS A 521 16.20 7.50 -32.00
CA LYS A 521 16.36 8.91 -31.62
C LYS A 521 16.66 9.00 -30.13
N SER A 522 17.56 9.86 -29.74
CA SER A 522 17.99 10.05 -28.33
C SER A 522 18.06 11.51 -27.93
N GLY A 523 18.03 11.77 -26.63
CA GLY A 523 18.14 13.09 -26.06
C GLY A 523 16.94 13.98 -26.36
N THR A 524 17.17 15.20 -26.77
CA THR A 524 16.14 16.22 -27.01
C THR A 524 15.29 15.98 -28.27
N ALA A 525 15.65 15.00 -29.11
CA ALA A 525 14.91 14.62 -30.32
C ALA A 525 13.94 13.43 -30.08
N SER A 526 13.74 13.02 -28.85
CA SER A 526 12.84 11.92 -28.49
C SER A 526 11.37 12.33 -28.53
N TYR A 527 10.48 11.33 -28.66
CA TYR A 527 9.06 11.55 -28.45
C TYR A 527 8.77 11.91 -26.99
N VAL A 528 7.80 12.77 -26.79
CA VAL A 528 7.34 13.21 -25.48
C VAL A 528 5.88 12.80 -25.31
N ARG A 529 5.59 12.15 -24.19
CA ARG A 529 4.23 11.86 -23.74
C ARG A 529 3.83 12.87 -22.68
N VAL A 530 2.70 13.51 -22.89
CA VAL A 530 2.07 14.43 -21.94
C VAL A 530 0.79 13.79 -21.44
N LEU A 531 0.63 13.76 -20.13
CA LEU A 531 -0.60 13.38 -19.43
C LEU A 531 -1.18 14.61 -18.75
N ILE A 532 -2.46 14.87 -18.95
CA ILE A 532 -3.21 15.95 -18.30
C ILE A 532 -4.36 15.35 -17.52
N GLU A 533 -4.40 15.60 -16.21
CA GLU A 533 -5.57 15.35 -15.38
C GLU A 533 -6.40 16.62 -15.29
N SER A 534 -7.67 16.50 -15.60
CA SER A 534 -8.66 17.56 -15.46
C SER A 534 -9.80 17.11 -14.57
N SER A 535 -10.50 18.07 -13.96
CA SER A 535 -11.67 17.82 -13.13
C SER A 535 -12.75 18.85 -13.36
N ASP A 536 -13.98 18.45 -13.08
CA ASP A 536 -15.11 19.35 -12.82
C ASP A 536 -15.65 19.11 -11.40
N LYS A 537 -16.90 19.46 -11.15
CA LYS A 537 -17.56 19.28 -9.83
C LYS A 537 -17.86 17.82 -9.49
N GLU A 538 -17.90 16.94 -10.50
CA GLU A 538 -18.41 15.57 -10.36
C GLU A 538 -17.33 14.52 -10.46
N GLU A 539 -16.37 14.70 -11.38
CA GLU A 539 -15.36 13.67 -11.64
C GLU A 539 -14.00 14.25 -12.08
N LYS A 540 -13.02 13.36 -12.15
CA LYS A 540 -11.69 13.59 -12.73
C LYS A 540 -11.49 12.68 -13.93
N TRP A 541 -10.80 13.18 -14.95
CA TRP A 541 -10.41 12.40 -16.12
C TRP A 541 -8.99 12.72 -16.56
N THR A 542 -8.33 11.74 -17.16
CA THR A 542 -6.96 11.90 -17.66
C THR A 542 -6.94 11.72 -19.17
N THR A 543 -6.23 12.62 -19.85
CA THR A 543 -6.01 12.59 -21.30
C THR A 543 -4.52 12.60 -21.61
N LEU A 544 -4.17 12.17 -22.82
CA LEU A 544 -2.78 12.06 -23.23
C LEU A 544 -2.54 12.59 -24.65
N GLY A 545 -1.34 13.11 -24.85
CA GLY A 545 -0.82 13.45 -26.17
C GLY A 545 0.61 12.98 -26.34
N VAL A 546 0.98 12.61 -27.54
CA VAL A 546 2.34 12.16 -27.88
C VAL A 546 2.80 12.89 -29.15
N SER A 547 3.96 13.51 -29.09
CA SER A 547 4.63 14.16 -30.23
C SER A 547 6.13 14.28 -29.95
N GLU A 548 6.91 14.59 -31.00
CA GLU A 548 8.31 15.03 -30.86
C GLU A 548 8.40 16.46 -30.27
N ASN A 549 7.31 17.21 -30.32
CA ASN A 549 7.20 18.56 -29.76
C ASN A 549 6.32 18.54 -28.51
N ILE A 550 6.88 18.97 -27.37
CA ILE A 550 6.16 19.00 -26.08
C ILE A 550 4.90 19.88 -26.13
N ILE A 551 4.91 20.98 -26.88
CA ILE A 551 3.77 21.90 -26.98
C ILE A 551 2.65 21.24 -27.79
N GLU A 552 2.99 20.54 -28.89
CA GLU A 552 2.04 19.78 -29.68
C GLU A 552 1.46 18.61 -28.87
N ALA A 553 2.29 17.84 -28.16
CA ALA A 553 1.81 16.79 -27.27
C ALA A 553 0.85 17.34 -26.19
N SER A 554 1.17 18.52 -25.64
CA SER A 554 0.29 19.21 -24.69
C SER A 554 -1.02 19.66 -25.33
N TYR A 555 -0.98 20.19 -26.55
CA TYR A 555 -2.19 20.56 -27.28
C TYR A 555 -3.10 19.35 -27.52
N ILE A 556 -2.56 18.20 -27.94
CA ILE A 556 -3.35 16.97 -28.15
C ILE A 556 -4.05 16.56 -26.86
N ALA A 557 -3.33 16.54 -25.74
CA ALA A 557 -3.91 16.18 -24.45
C ALA A 557 -4.96 17.19 -23.97
N LEU A 558 -4.74 18.51 -24.15
CA LEU A 558 -5.70 19.57 -23.83
C LEU A 558 -6.96 19.47 -24.68
N ALA A 559 -6.81 19.27 -25.99
CA ALA A 559 -7.93 19.12 -26.91
C ALA A 559 -8.81 17.93 -26.53
N ASP A 560 -8.21 16.77 -26.28
CA ASP A 560 -8.93 15.60 -25.80
C ASP A 560 -9.63 15.88 -24.47
N SER A 561 -8.99 16.59 -23.53
CA SER A 561 -9.59 16.91 -22.24
C SER A 561 -10.83 17.79 -22.38
N ILE A 562 -10.81 18.76 -23.29
CA ILE A 562 -11.94 19.61 -23.60
C ILE A 562 -13.05 18.81 -24.30
N ILE A 563 -12.69 17.97 -25.27
CA ILE A 563 -13.66 17.11 -25.98
C ILE A 563 -14.36 16.18 -25.00
N TYR A 564 -13.63 15.59 -24.04
CA TYR A 564 -14.21 14.74 -23.00
C TYR A 564 -15.30 15.48 -22.21
N LYS A 565 -15.01 16.70 -21.73
CA LYS A 565 -16.00 17.53 -21.01
C LYS A 565 -17.21 17.84 -21.88
N LEU A 566 -17.02 18.19 -23.14
CA LEU A 566 -18.12 18.52 -24.05
C LEU A 566 -18.98 17.29 -24.42
N ASP A 567 -18.38 16.11 -24.46
CA ASP A 567 -19.11 14.87 -24.69
C ASP A 567 -19.99 14.48 -23.48
N LYS A 568 -19.47 14.67 -22.27
CA LYS A 568 -20.18 14.40 -21.01
C LYS A 568 -21.49 15.19 -20.94
N GLU A 569 -21.42 16.49 -21.14
CA GLU A 569 -22.58 17.40 -21.06
C GLU A 569 -23.70 17.12 -22.08
N ARG A 570 -23.41 16.34 -23.10
CA ARG A 570 -24.38 16.04 -24.15
C ARG A 570 -25.09 14.70 -23.97
N THR A 571 -24.58 13.90 -23.03
CA THR A 571 -25.15 12.59 -22.66
C THR A 571 -26.19 12.73 -21.55
N GLU A 572 -26.27 13.89 -20.90
CA GLU A 572 -27.33 14.33 -20.00
C GLU A 572 -28.41 15.12 -20.76
#